data_884f455c2b224cd125c384104fdcb6b6
#
_entry.id   884f455c2b224cd125c384104fdcb6b6
#
_cell.length_a   1.000
_cell.length_b   1.000
_cell.length_c   1.000
_cell.angle_alpha   90.00
_cell.angle_beta   90.00
_cell.angle_gamma   90.00
#
_symmetry.space_group_name_H-M   'P 1'
#
loop_
_entity.id
_entity.type
_entity.pdbx_description
1 polymer ?
#
loop_
_entity_poly.entity_id
_entity_poly.type
_entity_poly.pdbx_seq_one_letter_code
_entity_poly.pdbx_strand_id
1 'polypeptide(L)'
;MSRFAATTLRCALYHFETAWLFTRSDFKTIIFPVMIFATVVSPRHNPLSLSYALCWLWFHLFQFNVSNQSYSAHEDVLNKPWRPVASGRISVKDSRTLRWGLMFFCLGLSSLFSLNVVITSGVSTVLLVMYDDFHLSYHPIFKNLCNAGGYVTYELGCLLILSRESSLDGTSIKALSCSALVIILTVHAQDFADVNGDCRAGRRTLPIITPEGSRIYMLCALPLFSFALASFWSFGPLSTVLFVSMGSWVGIRYFLFRDEICDQSTYRLYNIWLVGVHLLPANVRFRALVW
;
A
#
# COMPACT_ATOMS: atom_id res chain seq x y z
N MET A 1 39.98 -0.11 -14.66
CA MET A 1 38.96 -1.07 -14.10
C MET A 1 39.13 -2.39 -14.86
N SER A 2 39.34 -3.54 -14.19
CA SER A 2 39.46 -4.83 -14.87
C SER A 2 38.14 -5.21 -15.55
N ARG A 3 38.19 -6.01 -16.64
CA ARG A 3 36.99 -6.51 -17.34
C ARG A 3 36.04 -7.22 -16.36
N PHE A 4 36.59 -7.93 -15.38
CA PHE A 4 35.83 -8.59 -14.32
C PHE A 4 35.02 -7.60 -13.47
N ALA A 5 35.64 -6.50 -12.99
CA ALA A 5 34.95 -5.47 -12.20
C ALA A 5 33.83 -4.78 -13.00
N ALA A 6 34.03 -4.55 -14.30
CA ALA A 6 33.00 -3.97 -15.16
C ALA A 6 31.81 -4.93 -15.38
N THR A 7 32.06 -6.23 -15.51
CA THR A 7 30.99 -7.24 -15.66
C THR A 7 30.20 -7.39 -14.37
N THR A 8 30.87 -7.45 -13.21
CA THR A 8 30.21 -7.53 -11.89
C THR A 8 29.34 -6.30 -11.62
N LEU A 9 29.85 -5.10 -11.94
CA LEU A 9 29.07 -3.86 -11.78
C LEU A 9 27.83 -3.85 -12.68
N ARG A 10 27.94 -4.26 -13.94
CA ARG A 10 26.78 -4.36 -14.85
C ARG A 10 25.73 -5.34 -14.33
N CYS A 11 26.17 -6.49 -13.83
CA CYS A 11 25.27 -7.49 -13.24
C CYS A 11 24.53 -6.92 -12.00
N ALA A 12 25.26 -6.27 -11.10
CA ALA A 12 24.67 -5.63 -9.92
C ALA A 12 23.66 -4.54 -10.29
N LEU A 13 24.00 -3.69 -11.26
CA LEU A 13 23.09 -2.64 -11.75
C LEU A 13 21.82 -3.23 -12.39
N TYR A 14 21.94 -4.32 -13.15
CA TYR A 14 20.81 -5.02 -13.75
C TYR A 14 19.84 -5.55 -12.67
N HIS A 15 20.35 -6.18 -11.62
CA HIS A 15 19.52 -6.69 -10.52
C HIS A 15 18.89 -5.57 -9.68
N PHE A 16 19.64 -4.50 -9.43
CA PHE A 16 19.12 -3.32 -8.75
C PHE A 16 17.97 -2.67 -9.55
N GLU A 17 18.18 -2.47 -10.84
CA GLU A 17 17.15 -1.96 -11.74
C GLU A 17 15.91 -2.88 -11.76
N THR A 18 16.13 -4.20 -11.77
CA THR A 18 15.01 -5.17 -11.71
C THR A 18 14.21 -5.02 -10.41
N ALA A 19 14.88 -4.92 -9.27
CA ALA A 19 14.22 -4.68 -7.98
C ALA A 19 13.46 -3.33 -7.95
N TRP A 20 14.06 -2.29 -8.50
CA TRP A 20 13.39 -0.99 -8.68
C TRP A 20 12.14 -1.09 -9.55
N LEU A 21 12.21 -1.78 -10.68
CA LEU A 21 11.07 -1.97 -11.59
C LEU A 21 9.93 -2.76 -10.93
N PHE A 22 10.22 -3.68 -10.00
CA PHE A 22 9.20 -4.35 -9.21
C PHE A 22 8.43 -3.38 -8.31
N THR A 23 9.09 -2.39 -7.73
CA THR A 23 8.54 -1.57 -6.64
C THR A 23 8.16 -0.15 -7.03
N ARG A 24 8.67 0.40 -8.15
CA ARG A 24 8.55 1.82 -8.53
C ARG A 24 7.10 2.34 -8.60
N SER A 25 6.14 1.51 -9.01
CA SER A 25 4.73 1.90 -9.11
C SER A 25 4.09 2.13 -7.75
N ASP A 26 4.61 1.46 -6.71
CA ASP A 26 3.99 1.40 -5.39
C ASP A 26 4.65 2.32 -4.35
N PHE A 27 5.63 3.13 -4.78
CA PHE A 27 6.17 4.20 -3.93
C PHE A 27 5.08 5.20 -3.52
N LYS A 28 4.23 5.62 -4.48
CA LYS A 28 3.15 6.59 -4.22
C LYS A 28 1.98 5.99 -3.44
N THR A 29 1.78 4.68 -3.51
CA THR A 29 0.63 3.99 -2.91
C THR A 29 0.97 3.34 -1.57
N ILE A 30 2.22 2.94 -1.35
CA ILE A 30 2.65 2.22 -0.15
C ILE A 30 3.77 2.98 0.57
N ILE A 31 4.93 3.19 -0.08
CA ILE A 31 6.11 3.72 0.63
C ILE A 31 5.82 5.10 1.23
N PHE A 32 5.37 6.06 0.43
CA PHE A 32 5.12 7.41 0.93
C PHE A 32 3.97 7.45 1.96
N PRO A 33 2.78 6.87 1.73
CA PRO A 33 1.70 6.89 2.71
C PRO A 33 2.09 6.24 4.03
N VAL A 34 2.69 5.05 4.01
CA VAL A 34 3.09 4.33 5.22
C VAL A 34 4.19 5.05 5.99
N MET A 35 5.21 5.59 5.30
CA MET A 35 6.27 6.37 5.96
C MET A 35 5.75 7.68 6.57
N ILE A 36 4.84 8.36 5.89
CA ILE A 36 4.16 9.55 6.42
C ILE A 36 3.36 9.18 7.67
N PHE A 37 2.52 8.13 7.57
CA PHE A 37 1.76 7.62 8.71
C PHE A 37 2.67 7.33 9.90
N ALA A 38 3.70 6.51 9.71
CA ALA A 38 4.59 6.09 10.78
C ALA A 38 5.33 7.28 11.41
N THR A 39 5.77 8.27 10.61
CA THR A 39 6.46 9.47 11.08
C THR A 39 5.54 10.37 11.91
N VAL A 40 4.29 10.53 11.47
CA VAL A 40 3.30 11.39 12.15
C VAL A 40 2.79 10.75 13.44
N VAL A 41 2.56 9.44 13.40
CA VAL A 41 1.97 8.69 14.53
C VAL A 41 3.00 8.37 15.60
N SER A 42 4.27 8.10 15.23
CA SER A 42 5.33 7.81 16.19
C SER A 42 5.67 9.03 17.04
N PRO A 43 5.64 8.94 18.38
CA PRO A 43 5.99 10.06 19.26
C PRO A 43 7.48 10.41 19.23
N ARG A 44 8.30 9.47 18.82
CA ARG A 44 9.78 9.60 18.80
C ARG A 44 10.34 8.93 17.56
N HIS A 45 11.15 9.65 16.80
CA HIS A 45 11.91 9.12 15.69
C HIS A 45 13.16 9.97 15.44
N ASN A 46 14.12 9.41 14.76
CA ASN A 46 15.32 10.09 14.30
C ASN A 46 15.68 9.63 12.87
N PRO A 47 16.57 10.32 12.15
CA PRO A 47 16.89 9.99 10.77
C PRO A 47 17.34 8.53 10.56
N LEU A 48 18.06 7.96 11.54
CA LEU A 48 18.53 6.57 11.46
C LEU A 48 17.38 5.57 11.58
N SER A 49 16.45 5.77 12.54
CA SER A 49 15.27 4.89 12.66
C SER A 49 14.35 5.01 11.45
N LEU A 50 14.21 6.21 10.86
CA LEU A 50 13.48 6.41 9.60
C LEU A 50 14.11 5.62 8.45
N SER A 51 15.43 5.63 8.34
CA SER A 51 16.14 4.85 7.32
C SER A 51 15.95 3.34 7.50
N TYR A 52 15.95 2.85 8.75
CA TYR A 52 15.67 1.45 9.05
C TYR A 52 14.22 1.06 8.71
N ALA A 53 13.24 1.88 9.08
CA ALA A 53 11.84 1.63 8.75
C ALA A 53 11.62 1.64 7.23
N LEU A 54 12.22 2.59 6.50
CA LEU A 54 12.15 2.66 5.05
C LEU A 54 12.79 1.42 4.38
N CYS A 55 13.95 0.98 4.86
CA CYS A 55 14.62 -0.21 4.35
C CYS A 55 13.75 -1.46 4.58
N TRP A 56 13.23 -1.63 5.80
CA TRP A 56 12.34 -2.73 6.16
C TRP A 56 11.07 -2.74 5.30
N LEU A 57 10.40 -1.61 5.16
CA LEU A 57 9.20 -1.45 4.36
C LEU A 57 9.45 -1.75 2.88
N TRP A 58 10.57 -1.26 2.33
CA TRP A 58 10.91 -1.49 0.93
C TRP A 58 11.13 -2.97 0.61
N PHE A 59 11.81 -3.73 1.47
CA PHE A 59 12.01 -5.16 1.26
C PHE A 59 10.71 -5.95 1.37
N HIS A 60 9.81 -5.58 2.29
CA HIS A 60 8.49 -6.22 2.41
C HIS A 60 7.59 -5.90 1.20
N LEU A 61 7.61 -4.66 0.70
CA LEU A 61 6.96 -4.30 -0.54
C LEU A 61 7.56 -5.05 -1.73
N PHE A 62 8.87 -5.22 -1.79
CA PHE A 62 9.54 -5.98 -2.83
C PHE A 62 9.11 -7.45 -2.79
N GLN A 63 9.07 -8.08 -1.63
CA GLN A 63 8.52 -9.43 -1.44
C GLN A 63 7.09 -9.54 -1.95
N PHE A 64 6.22 -8.60 -1.59
CA PHE A 64 4.83 -8.56 -2.05
C PHE A 64 4.74 -8.45 -3.57
N ASN A 65 5.47 -7.53 -4.17
CA ASN A 65 5.41 -7.29 -5.61
C ASN A 65 5.98 -8.45 -6.43
N VAL A 66 7.06 -9.09 -5.98
CA VAL A 66 7.60 -10.30 -6.62
C VAL A 66 6.59 -11.42 -6.57
N SER A 67 5.93 -11.64 -5.43
CA SER A 67 4.87 -12.62 -5.29
C SER A 67 3.71 -12.31 -6.22
N ASN A 68 3.09 -11.16 -6.08
CA ASN A 68 1.91 -10.77 -6.85
C ASN A 68 2.14 -10.85 -8.36
N GLN A 69 3.26 -10.30 -8.88
CA GLN A 69 3.57 -10.36 -10.31
C GLN A 69 3.84 -11.78 -10.81
N SER A 70 4.30 -12.70 -9.95
CA SER A 70 4.50 -14.10 -10.34
C SER A 70 3.19 -14.89 -10.53
N TYR A 71 2.09 -14.41 -9.92
CA TYR A 71 0.75 -14.96 -10.07
C TYR A 71 -0.11 -14.20 -11.09
N SER A 72 0.10 -12.89 -11.23
CA SER A 72 -0.66 -12.02 -12.15
C SER A 72 0.02 -11.77 -13.49
N ALA A 73 1.04 -12.56 -13.88
CA ALA A 73 1.85 -12.30 -15.09
C ALA A 73 1.01 -12.12 -16.37
N HIS A 74 -0.02 -12.95 -16.60
CA HIS A 74 -0.89 -12.86 -17.78
C HIS A 74 -1.78 -11.61 -17.77
N GLU A 75 -2.26 -11.20 -16.62
CA GLU A 75 -3.03 -9.99 -16.41
C GLU A 75 -2.16 -8.74 -16.61
N ASP A 76 -0.95 -8.76 -16.05
CA ASP A 76 0.00 -7.66 -16.12
C ASP A 76 0.48 -7.37 -17.56
N VAL A 77 0.50 -8.36 -18.46
CA VAL A 77 0.78 -8.13 -19.87
C VAL A 77 -0.20 -7.11 -20.49
N LEU A 78 -1.43 -7.07 -20.01
CA LEU A 78 -2.45 -6.14 -20.48
C LEU A 78 -2.43 -4.81 -19.71
N ASN A 79 -2.42 -4.91 -18.37
CA ASN A 79 -2.59 -3.73 -17.51
C ASN A 79 -1.27 -3.00 -17.24
N LYS A 80 -0.16 -3.76 -17.12
CA LYS A 80 1.15 -3.24 -16.66
C LYS A 80 2.32 -3.94 -17.39
N PRO A 81 2.41 -3.84 -18.73
CA PRO A 81 3.37 -4.60 -19.55
C PRO A 81 4.85 -4.30 -19.22
N TRP A 82 5.11 -3.21 -18.52
CA TRP A 82 6.46 -2.82 -18.07
C TRP A 82 6.96 -3.52 -16.81
N ARG A 83 6.09 -4.29 -16.13
CA ARG A 83 6.48 -5.06 -14.93
C ARG A 83 7.50 -6.13 -15.27
N PRO A 84 8.49 -6.42 -14.40
CA PRO A 84 9.57 -7.37 -14.69
C PRO A 84 9.14 -8.74 -15.17
N VAL A 85 8.08 -9.32 -14.59
CA VAL A 85 7.59 -10.65 -15.01
C VAL A 85 6.82 -10.55 -16.33
N ALA A 86 5.93 -9.58 -16.48
CA ALA A 86 5.14 -9.38 -17.69
C ALA A 86 6.00 -9.05 -18.92
N SER A 87 7.08 -8.27 -18.73
CA SER A 87 8.03 -7.93 -19.79
C SER A 87 9.04 -9.04 -20.12
N GLY A 88 9.03 -10.17 -19.40
CA GLY A 88 9.98 -11.27 -19.57
C GLY A 88 11.41 -10.97 -19.03
N ARG A 89 11.59 -9.87 -18.27
CA ARG A 89 12.90 -9.53 -17.67
C ARG A 89 13.33 -10.57 -16.61
N ILE A 90 12.38 -11.20 -15.94
CA ILE A 90 12.57 -12.35 -15.06
C ILE A 90 11.48 -13.38 -15.37
N SER A 91 11.83 -14.66 -15.35
CA SER A 91 10.84 -15.71 -15.58
C SER A 91 9.88 -15.86 -14.38
N VAL A 92 8.67 -16.38 -14.63
CA VAL A 92 7.71 -16.74 -13.56
C VAL A 92 8.34 -17.70 -12.56
N LYS A 93 9.12 -18.69 -13.04
CA LYS A 93 9.80 -19.66 -12.18
C LYS A 93 10.82 -19.00 -11.26
N ASP A 94 11.67 -18.12 -11.80
CA ASP A 94 12.71 -17.44 -11.03
C ASP A 94 12.10 -16.43 -10.05
N SER A 95 11.01 -15.74 -10.43
CA SER A 95 10.30 -14.85 -9.52
C SER A 95 9.66 -15.59 -8.35
N ARG A 96 9.10 -16.79 -8.57
CA ARG A 96 8.61 -17.66 -7.49
C ARG A 96 9.73 -18.12 -6.55
N THR A 97 10.90 -18.43 -7.08
CA THR A 97 12.07 -18.77 -6.24
C THR A 97 12.53 -17.56 -5.44
N LEU A 98 12.63 -16.38 -6.08
CA LEU A 98 12.99 -15.14 -5.44
C LEU A 98 12.01 -14.76 -4.31
N ARG A 99 10.71 -14.97 -4.51
CA ARG A 99 9.67 -14.77 -3.49
C ARG A 99 9.98 -15.47 -2.18
N TRP A 100 10.31 -16.77 -2.24
CA TRP A 100 10.64 -17.56 -1.04
C TRP A 100 11.94 -17.08 -0.39
N GLY A 101 12.94 -16.75 -1.19
CA GLY A 101 14.18 -16.15 -0.67
C GLY A 101 13.94 -14.84 0.08
N LEU A 102 13.09 -13.97 -0.50
CA LEU A 102 12.69 -12.70 0.12
C LEU A 102 11.88 -12.90 1.41
N MET A 103 11.05 -13.94 1.49
CA MET A 103 10.31 -14.27 2.72
C MET A 103 11.27 -14.52 3.87
N PHE A 104 12.25 -15.42 3.70
CA PHE A 104 13.24 -15.68 4.74
C PHE A 104 14.11 -14.47 5.04
N PHE A 105 14.48 -13.71 4.02
CA PHE A 105 15.23 -12.46 4.17
C PHE A 105 14.46 -11.42 5.00
N CYS A 106 13.17 -11.19 4.72
CA CYS A 106 12.34 -10.24 5.46
C CYS A 106 12.15 -10.64 6.93
N LEU A 107 11.96 -11.95 7.22
CA LEU A 107 11.90 -12.46 8.59
C LEU A 107 13.24 -12.26 9.31
N GLY A 108 14.37 -12.58 8.65
CA GLY A 108 15.71 -12.33 9.18
C GLY A 108 16.00 -10.85 9.41
N LEU A 109 15.63 -9.98 8.49
CA LEU A 109 15.75 -8.53 8.64
C LEU A 109 14.92 -8.04 9.84
N SER A 110 13.71 -8.57 10.01
CA SER A 110 12.82 -8.22 11.13
C SER A 110 13.40 -8.61 12.48
N SER A 111 14.15 -9.72 12.56
CA SER A 111 14.79 -10.18 13.80
C SER A 111 15.88 -9.24 14.33
N LEU A 112 16.39 -8.34 13.49
CA LEU A 112 17.35 -7.31 13.91
C LEU A 112 16.70 -6.21 14.78
N PHE A 113 15.38 -6.14 14.84
CA PHE A 113 14.66 -5.10 15.58
C PHE A 113 14.02 -5.64 16.86
N SER A 114 12.98 -6.46 16.73
CA SER A 114 12.29 -7.05 17.89
C SER A 114 11.41 -8.24 17.49
N LEU A 115 11.02 -9.05 18.48
CA LEU A 115 10.07 -10.15 18.26
C LEU A 115 8.74 -9.65 17.69
N ASN A 116 8.24 -8.48 18.10
CA ASN A 116 7.01 -7.92 17.59
C ASN A 116 7.11 -7.57 16.09
N VAL A 117 8.28 -7.09 15.63
CA VAL A 117 8.53 -6.85 14.19
C VAL A 117 8.59 -8.17 13.42
N VAL A 118 9.18 -9.23 13.99
CA VAL A 118 9.18 -10.59 13.39
C VAL A 118 7.76 -11.12 13.25
N ILE A 119 6.94 -11.01 14.31
CA ILE A 119 5.54 -11.44 14.28
C ILE A 119 4.77 -10.65 13.20
N THR A 120 4.96 -9.34 13.13
CA THR A 120 4.34 -8.47 12.12
C THR A 120 4.74 -8.89 10.69
N SER A 121 6.02 -9.18 10.46
CA SER A 121 6.54 -9.72 9.19
C SER A 121 5.94 -11.09 8.86
N GLY A 122 5.79 -11.95 9.85
CA GLY A 122 5.14 -13.27 9.71
C GLY A 122 3.67 -13.13 9.31
N VAL A 123 2.91 -12.25 9.97
CA VAL A 123 1.51 -11.96 9.61
C VAL A 123 1.41 -11.39 8.20
N SER A 124 2.30 -10.46 7.81
CA SER A 124 2.35 -9.95 6.44
C SER A 124 2.58 -11.06 5.41
N THR A 125 3.49 -12.00 5.71
CA THR A 125 3.76 -13.16 4.84
C THR A 125 2.56 -14.10 4.74
N VAL A 126 1.85 -14.37 5.85
CA VAL A 126 0.62 -15.17 5.84
C VAL A 126 -0.45 -14.52 4.96
N LEU A 127 -0.68 -13.21 5.11
CA LEU A 127 -1.63 -12.46 4.26
C LEU A 127 -1.24 -12.53 2.78
N LEU A 128 0.05 -12.46 2.46
CA LEU A 128 0.56 -12.60 1.10
C LEU A 128 0.26 -13.99 0.52
N VAL A 129 0.50 -15.06 1.29
CA VAL A 129 0.17 -16.44 0.89
C VAL A 129 -1.34 -16.59 0.70
N MET A 130 -2.16 -16.04 1.59
CA MET A 130 -3.61 -16.05 1.45
C MET A 130 -4.05 -15.31 0.17
N TYR A 131 -3.46 -14.16 -0.11
CA TYR A 131 -3.79 -13.34 -1.27
C TYR A 131 -3.47 -14.03 -2.60
N ASP A 132 -2.26 -14.60 -2.73
CA ASP A 132 -1.73 -15.16 -3.97
C ASP A 132 -1.99 -16.68 -4.10
N ASP A 133 -1.54 -17.50 -3.12
CA ASP A 133 -1.58 -18.98 -3.23
C ASP A 133 -2.99 -19.52 -3.01
N PHE A 134 -3.76 -18.96 -2.06
CA PHE A 134 -5.17 -19.33 -1.85
C PHE A 134 -6.14 -18.54 -2.74
N HIS A 135 -5.62 -17.70 -3.64
CA HIS A 135 -6.41 -16.93 -4.60
C HIS A 135 -7.50 -16.04 -3.96
N LEU A 136 -7.30 -15.58 -2.73
CA LEU A 136 -8.25 -14.65 -2.10
C LEU A 136 -8.34 -13.30 -2.83
N SER A 137 -7.33 -12.97 -3.63
CA SER A 137 -7.35 -11.82 -4.55
C SER A 137 -8.45 -11.87 -5.61
N TYR A 138 -9.06 -13.04 -5.84
CA TYR A 138 -10.18 -13.23 -6.78
C TYR A 138 -11.55 -12.91 -6.16
N HIS A 139 -11.65 -12.88 -4.82
CA HIS A 139 -12.89 -12.61 -4.12
C HIS A 139 -12.96 -11.14 -3.66
N PRO A 140 -14.04 -10.40 -3.95
CA PRO A 140 -14.12 -8.96 -3.75
C PRO A 140 -13.89 -8.51 -2.30
N ILE A 141 -14.40 -9.27 -1.33
CA ILE A 141 -14.25 -8.93 0.10
C ILE A 141 -12.87 -9.35 0.61
N PHE A 142 -12.44 -10.59 0.34
CA PHE A 142 -11.17 -11.09 0.84
C PHE A 142 -9.96 -10.38 0.23
N LYS A 143 -10.05 -9.94 -1.03
CA LYS A 143 -9.05 -9.06 -1.65
C LYS A 143 -8.84 -7.79 -0.81
N ASN A 144 -9.93 -7.11 -0.45
CA ASN A 144 -9.87 -5.89 0.34
C ASN A 144 -9.37 -6.13 1.78
N LEU A 145 -9.77 -7.26 2.40
CA LEU A 145 -9.29 -7.66 3.73
C LEU A 145 -7.76 -7.91 3.73
N CYS A 146 -7.25 -8.65 2.75
CA CYS A 146 -5.81 -8.89 2.62
C CYS A 146 -5.04 -7.60 2.35
N ASN A 147 -5.57 -6.71 1.51
CA ASN A 147 -4.95 -5.41 1.24
C ASN A 147 -4.90 -4.54 2.51
N ALA A 148 -6.01 -4.43 3.25
CA ALA A 148 -6.04 -3.68 4.50
C ALA A 148 -5.08 -4.28 5.55
N GLY A 149 -5.06 -5.61 5.67
CA GLY A 149 -4.11 -6.31 6.54
C GLY A 149 -2.64 -6.04 6.14
N GLY A 150 -2.34 -6.01 4.84
CA GLY A 150 -1.04 -5.66 4.31
C GLY A 150 -0.61 -4.25 4.71
N TYR A 151 -1.48 -3.25 4.53
CA TYR A 151 -1.22 -1.88 4.98
C TYR A 151 -0.97 -1.79 6.49
N VAL A 152 -1.84 -2.41 7.29
CA VAL A 152 -1.72 -2.40 8.76
C VAL A 152 -0.41 -3.04 9.22
N THR A 153 0.02 -4.15 8.60
CA THR A 153 1.29 -4.78 8.96
C THR A 153 2.49 -3.91 8.59
N TYR A 154 2.44 -3.18 7.47
CA TYR A 154 3.50 -2.24 7.09
C TYR A 154 3.54 -1.02 8.01
N GLU A 155 2.40 -0.44 8.32
CA GLU A 155 2.26 0.67 9.27
C GLU A 155 2.74 0.28 10.67
N LEU A 156 2.29 -0.86 11.17
CA LEU A 156 2.68 -1.40 12.47
C LEU A 156 4.17 -1.70 12.54
N GLY A 157 4.74 -2.37 11.53
CA GLY A 157 6.16 -2.68 11.48
C GLY A 157 7.03 -1.42 11.49
N CYS A 158 6.66 -0.41 10.71
CA CYS A 158 7.35 0.88 10.72
C CYS A 158 7.23 1.58 12.08
N LEU A 159 6.04 1.61 12.70
CA LEU A 159 5.85 2.19 14.03
C LEU A 159 6.73 1.52 15.10
N LEU A 160 6.76 0.18 15.12
CA LEU A 160 7.59 -0.58 16.08
C LEU A 160 9.09 -0.31 15.89
N ILE A 161 9.55 -0.13 14.65
CA ILE A 161 10.95 0.21 14.35
C ILE A 161 11.27 1.64 14.78
N LEU A 162 10.34 2.59 14.52
CA LEU A 162 10.55 4.01 14.86
C LEU A 162 10.53 4.25 16.37
N SER A 163 9.53 3.70 17.07
CA SER A 163 9.34 3.94 18.50
C SER A 163 10.38 3.22 19.36
N ARG A 164 10.95 2.14 18.88
CA ARG A 164 11.80 1.20 19.66
C ARG A 164 11.15 0.72 20.95
N GLU A 165 9.84 0.83 21.03
CA GLU A 165 9.04 0.44 22.20
C GLU A 165 8.34 -0.89 21.94
N SER A 166 8.09 -1.64 23.00
CA SER A 166 7.39 -2.93 22.92
C SER A 166 5.87 -2.77 22.86
N SER A 167 5.34 -1.56 23.12
CA SER A 167 3.90 -1.27 23.15
C SER A 167 3.56 0.00 22.39
N LEU A 168 2.39 0.00 21.75
CA LEU A 168 1.81 1.17 21.09
C LEU A 168 1.02 1.99 22.10
N ASP A 169 1.10 3.32 21.98
CA ASP A 169 0.24 4.21 22.75
C ASP A 169 -1.20 4.27 22.16
N GLY A 170 -2.12 4.86 22.92
CA GLY A 170 -3.53 4.93 22.52
C GLY A 170 -3.75 5.69 21.19
N THR A 171 -2.92 6.67 20.86
CA THR A 171 -3.00 7.41 19.58
C THR A 171 -2.58 6.52 18.41
N SER A 172 -1.52 5.74 18.58
CA SER A 172 -1.06 4.77 17.57
C SER A 172 -2.12 3.69 17.28
N ILE A 173 -2.75 3.15 18.32
CA ILE A 173 -3.82 2.16 18.17
C ILE A 173 -5.02 2.75 17.41
N LYS A 174 -5.46 3.96 17.78
CA LYS A 174 -6.55 4.67 17.09
C LYS A 174 -6.19 4.94 15.62
N ALA A 175 -4.96 5.36 15.35
CA ALA A 175 -4.51 5.66 13.99
C ALA A 175 -4.50 4.39 13.12
N LEU A 176 -3.94 3.27 13.61
CA LEU A 176 -3.96 1.98 12.91
C LEU A 176 -5.39 1.50 12.65
N SER A 177 -6.29 1.64 13.65
CA SER A 177 -7.70 1.24 13.50
C SER A 177 -8.43 2.09 12.45
N CYS A 178 -8.21 3.41 12.44
CA CYS A 178 -8.78 4.31 11.43
C CYS A 178 -8.24 3.97 10.03
N SER A 179 -6.92 3.76 9.89
CA SER A 179 -6.30 3.36 8.63
C SER A 179 -6.88 2.04 8.11
N ALA A 180 -6.93 1.01 8.96
CA ALA A 180 -7.52 -0.28 8.62
C ALA A 180 -8.95 -0.15 8.11
N LEU A 181 -9.81 0.59 8.85
CA LEU A 181 -11.21 0.79 8.49
C LEU A 181 -11.36 1.51 7.16
N VAL A 182 -10.62 2.59 6.95
CA VAL A 182 -10.67 3.33 5.69
C VAL A 182 -10.21 2.48 4.53
N ILE A 183 -9.08 1.80 4.66
CA ILE A 183 -8.52 1.01 3.58
C ILE A 183 -9.44 -0.16 3.22
N ILE A 184 -9.93 -0.93 4.20
CA ILE A 184 -10.82 -2.07 3.90
C ILE A 184 -12.09 -1.64 3.15
N LEU A 185 -12.60 -0.45 3.45
CA LEU A 185 -13.83 0.07 2.87
C LEU A 185 -13.61 0.80 1.54
N THR A 186 -12.40 1.29 1.24
CA THR A 186 -12.17 2.14 0.05
C THR A 186 -11.09 1.65 -0.90
N VAL A 187 -10.29 0.62 -0.54
CA VAL A 187 -9.15 0.16 -1.36
C VAL A 187 -9.54 -0.36 -2.74
N HIS A 188 -10.80 -0.77 -2.95
CA HIS A 188 -11.31 -1.13 -4.28
C HIS A 188 -11.27 0.06 -5.28
N ALA A 189 -10.96 1.26 -4.82
CA ALA A 189 -10.63 2.41 -5.66
C ALA A 189 -9.56 2.10 -6.73
N GLN A 190 -8.62 1.21 -6.44
CA GLN A 190 -7.60 0.75 -7.38
C GLN A 190 -8.17 -0.11 -8.52
N ASP A 191 -9.28 -0.79 -8.28
CA ASP A 191 -9.83 -1.79 -9.19
C ASP A 191 -10.60 -1.17 -10.36
N PHE A 192 -11.03 0.11 -10.27
CA PHE A 192 -11.74 0.78 -11.37
C PHE A 192 -10.90 0.86 -12.64
N ALA A 193 -9.62 1.17 -12.51
CA ALA A 193 -8.71 1.27 -13.64
C ALA A 193 -8.27 -0.11 -14.20
N ASP A 194 -8.41 -1.16 -13.40
CA ASP A 194 -7.92 -2.50 -13.74
C ASP A 194 -9.07 -3.45 -14.21
N VAL A 195 -10.32 -2.95 -14.36
CA VAL A 195 -11.53 -3.76 -14.68
C VAL A 195 -11.33 -4.69 -15.88
N ASN A 196 -10.72 -4.18 -16.96
CA ASN A 196 -10.52 -4.96 -18.20
C ASN A 196 -9.60 -6.16 -17.97
N GLY A 197 -8.48 -6.00 -17.29
CA GLY A 197 -7.54 -7.07 -16.97
C GLY A 197 -8.08 -8.02 -15.90
N ASP A 198 -8.68 -7.48 -14.84
CA ASP A 198 -9.30 -8.27 -13.76
C ASP A 198 -10.41 -9.18 -14.32
N CYS A 199 -11.26 -8.68 -15.22
CA CYS A 199 -12.33 -9.46 -15.86
C CYS A 199 -11.76 -10.61 -16.69
N ARG A 200 -10.71 -10.36 -17.48
CA ARG A 200 -10.04 -11.42 -18.29
C ARG A 200 -9.32 -12.44 -17.43
N ALA A 201 -8.81 -12.04 -16.27
CA ALA A 201 -8.21 -12.93 -15.28
C ALA A 201 -9.24 -13.72 -14.46
N GLY A 202 -10.54 -13.47 -14.64
CA GLY A 202 -11.63 -14.14 -13.90
C GLY A 202 -11.80 -13.61 -12.46
N ARG A 203 -11.24 -12.47 -12.13
CA ARG A 203 -11.40 -11.82 -10.81
C ARG A 203 -12.79 -11.21 -10.68
N ARG A 204 -13.33 -11.25 -9.47
CA ARG A 204 -14.64 -10.69 -9.11
C ARG A 204 -14.47 -9.48 -8.20
N THR A 205 -13.89 -8.40 -8.72
CA THR A 205 -13.72 -7.15 -7.96
C THR A 205 -15.04 -6.38 -7.84
N LEU A 206 -15.16 -5.47 -6.86
CA LEU A 206 -16.38 -4.69 -6.66
C LEU A 206 -16.83 -3.91 -7.90
N PRO A 207 -15.93 -3.23 -8.65
CA PRO A 207 -16.33 -2.59 -9.90
C PRO A 207 -16.86 -3.54 -10.98
N ILE A 208 -16.47 -4.81 -10.96
CA ILE A 208 -16.98 -5.82 -11.91
C ILE A 208 -18.35 -6.35 -11.49
N ILE A 209 -18.55 -6.69 -10.21
CA ILE A 209 -19.80 -7.30 -9.74
C ILE A 209 -20.91 -6.28 -9.49
N THR A 210 -20.57 -5.04 -9.15
CA THR A 210 -21.50 -3.93 -8.90
C THR A 210 -20.97 -2.62 -9.49
N PRO A 211 -20.94 -2.49 -10.84
CA PRO A 211 -20.31 -1.34 -11.49
C PRO A 211 -20.86 0.01 -11.02
N GLU A 212 -22.19 0.18 -11.05
CA GLU A 212 -22.85 1.42 -10.60
C GLU A 212 -22.80 1.55 -9.06
N GLY A 213 -23.06 0.45 -8.35
CA GLY A 213 -23.06 0.46 -6.88
C GLY A 213 -21.72 0.86 -6.28
N SER A 214 -20.61 0.38 -6.83
CA SER A 214 -19.27 0.74 -6.37
C SER A 214 -18.95 2.22 -6.61
N ARG A 215 -19.40 2.82 -7.72
CA ARG A 215 -19.21 4.25 -8.02
C ARG A 215 -20.06 5.15 -7.13
N ILE A 216 -21.35 4.80 -6.93
CA ILE A 216 -22.24 5.50 -5.98
C ILE A 216 -21.67 5.39 -4.56
N TYR A 217 -21.17 4.22 -4.18
CA TYR A 217 -20.54 4.03 -2.88
C TYR A 217 -19.36 5.00 -2.70
N MET A 218 -18.42 5.09 -3.65
CA MET A 218 -17.28 6.02 -3.56
C MET A 218 -17.71 7.49 -3.51
N LEU A 219 -18.77 7.86 -4.26
CA LEU A 219 -19.34 9.20 -4.23
C LEU A 219 -19.82 9.60 -2.83
N CYS A 220 -20.46 8.67 -2.10
CA CYS A 220 -20.99 8.93 -0.76
C CYS A 220 -19.96 8.68 0.36
N ALA A 221 -19.15 7.61 0.25
CA ALA A 221 -18.27 7.17 1.31
C ALA A 221 -17.08 8.12 1.53
N LEU A 222 -16.47 8.65 0.45
CA LEU A 222 -15.28 9.49 0.62
C LEU A 222 -15.57 10.81 1.35
N PRO A 223 -16.62 11.59 1.03
CA PRO A 223 -16.94 12.78 1.82
C PRO A 223 -17.38 12.44 3.26
N LEU A 224 -18.14 11.34 3.44
CA LEU A 224 -18.57 10.90 4.77
C LEU A 224 -17.39 10.52 5.65
N PHE A 225 -16.44 9.71 5.14
CA PHE A 225 -15.22 9.37 5.88
C PHE A 225 -14.33 10.58 6.13
N SER A 226 -14.22 11.50 5.16
CA SER A 226 -13.47 12.74 5.35
C SER A 226 -14.04 13.55 6.52
N PHE A 227 -15.36 13.72 6.59
CA PHE A 227 -16.01 14.44 7.67
C PHE A 227 -15.88 13.71 9.01
N ALA A 228 -16.17 12.40 9.05
CA ALA A 228 -16.09 11.60 10.26
C ALA A 228 -14.68 11.58 10.84
N LEU A 229 -13.66 11.41 10.01
CA LEU A 229 -12.26 11.41 10.43
C LEU A 229 -11.78 12.79 10.88
N ALA A 230 -12.14 13.86 10.15
CA ALA A 230 -11.82 15.23 10.57
C ALA A 230 -12.40 15.55 11.95
N SER A 231 -13.65 15.14 12.18
CA SER A 231 -14.33 15.27 13.49
C SER A 231 -13.64 14.42 14.57
N PHE A 232 -13.32 13.16 14.26
CA PHE A 232 -12.64 12.24 15.18
C PHE A 232 -11.27 12.76 15.62
N TRP A 233 -10.51 13.36 14.70
CA TRP A 233 -9.19 13.92 14.96
C TRP A 233 -9.22 15.41 15.34
N SER A 234 -10.43 15.96 15.64
CA SER A 234 -10.65 17.33 16.14
C SER A 234 -10.06 18.42 15.23
N PHE A 235 -10.31 18.32 13.92
CA PHE A 235 -9.90 19.35 12.95
C PHE A 235 -10.66 20.67 13.18
N GLY A 236 -9.98 21.78 12.89
CA GLY A 236 -10.65 23.07 12.80
C GLY A 236 -11.58 23.17 11.56
N PRO A 237 -12.49 24.18 11.54
CA PRO A 237 -13.48 24.28 10.47
C PRO A 237 -12.89 24.36 9.07
N LEU A 238 -11.86 25.17 8.87
CA LEU A 238 -11.22 25.33 7.55
C LEU A 238 -10.56 24.03 7.08
N SER A 239 -9.76 23.39 7.96
CA SER A 239 -9.11 22.12 7.66
C SER A 239 -10.13 21.02 7.33
N THR A 240 -11.27 20.99 8.06
CA THR A 240 -12.38 20.08 7.80
C THR A 240 -12.98 20.31 6.41
N VAL A 241 -13.31 21.55 6.08
CA VAL A 241 -13.87 21.90 4.75
C VAL A 241 -12.91 21.49 3.64
N LEU A 242 -11.63 21.77 3.76
CA LEU A 242 -10.63 21.42 2.74
C LEU A 242 -10.53 19.89 2.56
N PHE A 243 -10.48 19.14 3.66
CA PHE A 243 -10.36 17.68 3.61
C PHE A 243 -11.63 17.01 3.07
N VAL A 244 -12.83 17.48 3.47
CA VAL A 244 -14.12 17.01 2.94
C VAL A 244 -14.26 17.36 1.46
N SER A 245 -13.87 18.57 1.05
CA SER A 245 -13.88 18.98 -0.37
C SER A 245 -12.99 18.08 -1.22
N MET A 246 -11.83 17.69 -0.73
CA MET A 246 -10.93 16.77 -1.40
C MET A 246 -11.55 15.37 -1.55
N GLY A 247 -12.11 14.80 -0.48
CA GLY A 247 -12.80 13.50 -0.55
C GLY A 247 -14.02 13.55 -1.49
N SER A 248 -14.80 14.63 -1.44
CA SER A 248 -15.94 14.86 -2.33
C SER A 248 -15.51 14.92 -3.79
N TRP A 249 -14.44 15.66 -4.10
CA TRP A 249 -13.91 15.74 -5.44
C TRP A 249 -13.49 14.38 -6.00
N VAL A 250 -12.80 13.57 -5.21
CA VAL A 250 -12.40 12.22 -5.62
C VAL A 250 -13.63 11.33 -5.85
N GLY A 251 -14.64 11.39 -4.97
CA GLY A 251 -15.89 10.65 -5.12
C GLY A 251 -16.67 11.06 -6.38
N ILE A 252 -16.79 12.36 -6.63
CA ILE A 252 -17.44 12.91 -7.84
C ILE A 252 -16.71 12.43 -9.10
N ARG A 253 -15.39 12.42 -9.09
CA ARG A 253 -14.60 11.94 -10.25
C ARG A 253 -14.85 10.47 -10.55
N TYR A 254 -14.86 9.58 -9.56
CA TYR A 254 -15.20 8.17 -9.75
C TYR A 254 -16.63 7.98 -10.32
N PHE A 255 -17.54 8.84 -9.95
CA PHE A 255 -18.92 8.75 -10.42
C PHE A 255 -19.10 9.26 -11.86
N LEU A 256 -18.48 10.39 -12.21
CA LEU A 256 -18.67 11.07 -13.50
C LEU A 256 -17.72 10.62 -14.60
N PHE A 257 -16.43 10.34 -14.28
CA PHE A 257 -15.40 10.04 -15.28
C PHE A 257 -15.07 8.56 -15.23
N ARG A 258 -15.49 7.81 -16.25
CA ARG A 258 -15.59 6.35 -16.18
C ARG A 258 -14.67 5.60 -17.16
N ASP A 259 -13.85 6.28 -17.93
CA ASP A 259 -12.85 5.64 -18.79
C ASP A 259 -11.58 5.28 -17.99
N GLU A 260 -10.82 4.32 -18.51
CA GLU A 260 -9.64 3.77 -17.85
C GLU A 260 -8.60 4.86 -17.50
N ILE A 261 -8.37 5.83 -18.40
CA ILE A 261 -7.40 6.93 -18.17
C ILE A 261 -7.87 7.83 -17.03
N CYS A 262 -9.16 8.15 -17.03
CA CYS A 262 -9.79 8.94 -15.98
C CYS A 262 -9.78 8.21 -14.64
N ASP A 263 -10.07 6.90 -14.60
CA ASP A 263 -9.99 6.07 -13.40
C ASP A 263 -8.56 6.00 -12.86
N GLN A 264 -7.54 5.84 -13.72
CA GLN A 264 -6.13 5.91 -13.32
C GLN A 264 -5.75 7.27 -12.72
N SER A 265 -6.22 8.37 -13.32
CA SER A 265 -5.98 9.72 -12.81
C SER A 265 -6.71 9.96 -11.47
N THR A 266 -7.94 9.45 -11.33
CA THR A 266 -8.73 9.53 -10.10
C THR A 266 -8.11 8.70 -8.99
N TYR A 267 -7.56 7.53 -9.30
CA TYR A 267 -6.82 6.72 -8.35
C TYR A 267 -5.57 7.44 -7.80
N ARG A 268 -4.89 8.27 -8.61
CA ARG A 268 -3.79 9.12 -8.10
C ARG A 268 -4.30 10.14 -7.07
N LEU A 269 -5.45 10.77 -7.32
CA LEU A 269 -6.08 11.70 -6.38
C LEU A 269 -6.58 11.00 -5.12
N TYR A 270 -7.13 9.78 -5.26
CA TYR A 270 -7.48 8.93 -4.12
C TYR A 270 -6.26 8.66 -3.22
N ASN A 271 -5.09 8.35 -3.80
CA ASN A 271 -3.86 8.16 -3.01
C ASN A 271 -3.42 9.44 -2.29
N ILE A 272 -3.60 10.63 -2.89
CA ILE A 272 -3.34 11.90 -2.20
C ILE A 272 -4.33 12.09 -1.05
N TRP A 273 -5.62 11.77 -1.24
CA TRP A 273 -6.61 11.76 -0.16
C TRP A 273 -6.23 10.78 0.95
N LEU A 274 -5.76 9.59 0.63
CA LEU A 274 -5.30 8.59 1.60
C LEU A 274 -4.08 9.07 2.39
N VAL A 275 -3.14 9.76 1.74
CA VAL A 275 -2.05 10.46 2.46
C VAL A 275 -2.62 11.49 3.43
N GLY A 276 -3.65 12.24 3.04
CA GLY A 276 -4.40 13.12 3.92
C GLY A 276 -4.94 12.37 5.15
N VAL A 277 -5.58 11.21 4.97
CA VAL A 277 -6.06 10.34 6.06
C VAL A 277 -4.91 9.99 7.02
N HIS A 278 -3.75 9.62 6.51
CA HIS A 278 -2.57 9.26 7.31
C HIS A 278 -1.94 10.45 8.05
N LEU A 279 -2.19 11.68 7.59
CA LEU A 279 -1.73 12.90 8.27
C LEU A 279 -2.64 13.33 9.42
N LEU A 280 -3.89 12.86 9.48
CA LEU A 280 -4.87 13.34 10.48
C LEU A 280 -4.42 13.19 11.94
N PRO A 281 -3.72 12.10 12.36
CA PRO A 281 -3.19 11.96 13.71
C PRO A 281 -2.22 13.06 14.13
N ALA A 282 -1.62 13.80 13.16
CA ALA A 282 -0.76 14.94 13.42
C ALA A 282 -1.47 16.00 14.28
N ASN A 283 -2.79 16.14 14.14
CA ASN A 283 -3.53 17.14 14.93
C ASN A 283 -3.48 16.84 16.43
N VAL A 284 -3.56 15.58 16.82
CA VAL A 284 -3.43 15.17 18.23
C VAL A 284 -1.98 15.28 18.71
N ARG A 285 -1.01 14.96 17.84
CA ARG A 285 0.42 15.00 18.20
C ARG A 285 1.00 16.42 18.26
N PHE A 286 0.61 17.27 17.31
CA PHE A 286 1.30 18.55 17.04
C PHE A 286 0.36 19.76 16.99
N ARG A 287 -0.96 19.58 17.15
CA ARG A 287 -1.99 20.63 16.96
C ARG A 287 -1.86 21.37 15.62
N ALA A 288 -1.49 20.64 14.55
CA ALA A 288 -1.13 21.22 13.26
C ALA A 288 -2.34 21.67 12.41
N LEU A 289 -3.55 21.18 12.69
CA LEU A 289 -4.74 21.32 11.84
C LEU A 289 -5.95 21.89 12.62
N VAL A 290 -5.68 22.85 13.48
CA VAL A 290 -6.71 23.50 14.34
C VAL A 290 -7.40 24.71 13.69
N TRP A 291 -7.07 25.01 12.45
CA TRP A 291 -7.60 26.14 11.67
C TRP A 291 -9.03 25.94 11.18
#